data_a89e90e65189c3c580ac6561b03a5547
#
_entry.id   a89e90e65189c3c580ac6561b03a5547
#
_cell.length_a   1.000
_cell.length_b   1.000
_cell.length_c   1.000
_cell.angle_alpha   90.00
_cell.angle_beta   90.00
_cell.angle_gamma   90.00
#
_symmetry.space_group_name_H-M   'P 1'
#
loop_
_entity.id
_entity.type
_entity.pdbx_description
1 polymer ?
#
loop_
_entity_poly.entity_id
_entity_poly.type
_entity_poly.pdbx_seq_one_letter_code
_entity_poly.pdbx_strand_id
1 'polypeptide(L)'
;MNILITGGTGSFGKKFLDKILQKKNNFRKIIVFSRDEYKQHILKKKFSNNKNFKKLRFFLGDVRDKDRLNIALRDVDIVIHAAALKQVDSAEYNPTEYVKTNVIGSQNIIECSIQNDIKKVIALSTDKASSPINLYGATKLCSDKLFVAANFYSGKNIFSVVRYGNVFGSRGSVVEVFNNRKNKKIISITDKSMTRFNITLNESIDMVLWCLKNSYGGEIFVPKIKSYKILDLARAFSNDAKIKFIGIRPGEKINEELISKSESRTTIDLGKYYAILPDSKNFLKNKYKNKKKVPKNFSYTSDKNSFLSISDLKDLIKNEEIET
;
A
#
# COMPACT_ATOMS: atom_id res chain seq x y z
N MET A 1 -18.06 -9.93 12.18
CA MET A 1 -16.74 -10.30 11.66
C MET A 1 -15.66 -9.66 12.52
N ASN A 2 -14.51 -10.31 12.66
CA ASN A 2 -13.32 -9.78 13.35
C ASN A 2 -12.25 -9.50 12.30
N ILE A 3 -11.58 -8.36 12.42
CA ILE A 3 -10.54 -7.92 11.47
C ILE A 3 -9.23 -7.65 12.20
N LEU A 4 -8.12 -8.09 11.64
CA LEU A 4 -6.78 -7.76 12.11
C LEU A 4 -6.06 -6.91 11.06
N ILE A 5 -5.39 -5.85 11.51
CA ILE A 5 -4.53 -5.03 10.67
C ILE A 5 -3.09 -5.10 11.19
N THR A 6 -2.16 -5.64 10.38
CA THR A 6 -0.74 -5.56 10.67
C THR A 6 -0.20 -4.19 10.27
N GLY A 7 0.81 -3.70 10.98
CA GLY A 7 1.28 -2.33 10.76
C GLY A 7 0.25 -1.25 11.11
N GLY A 8 -0.71 -1.58 11.97
CA GLY A 8 -1.85 -0.73 12.31
C GLY A 8 -1.51 0.62 12.95
N THR A 9 -0.27 0.81 13.43
CA THR A 9 0.23 2.09 13.95
C THR A 9 0.92 2.97 12.90
N GLY A 10 1.03 2.49 11.64
CA GLY A 10 1.53 3.28 10.52
C GLY A 10 0.47 4.21 9.92
N SER A 11 0.87 5.04 8.92
CA SER A 11 -0.01 6.02 8.25
C SER A 11 -1.32 5.41 7.76
N PHE A 12 -1.22 4.33 6.98
CA PHE A 12 -2.40 3.61 6.49
C PHE A 12 -3.25 3.07 7.64
N GLY A 13 -2.64 2.39 8.63
CA GLY A 13 -3.36 1.76 9.73
C GLY A 13 -4.14 2.75 10.58
N LYS A 14 -3.54 3.88 10.94
CA LYS A 14 -4.20 4.96 11.69
C LYS A 14 -5.43 5.49 10.94
N LYS A 15 -5.27 5.82 9.67
CA LYS A 15 -6.35 6.37 8.84
C LYS A 15 -7.43 5.33 8.55
N PHE A 16 -7.05 4.05 8.37
CA PHE A 16 -8.00 2.94 8.25
C PHE A 16 -8.87 2.81 9.50
N LEU A 17 -8.26 2.87 10.69
CA LEU A 17 -9.00 2.84 11.96
C LEU A 17 -9.94 4.05 12.10
N ASP A 18 -9.47 5.27 11.81
CA ASP A 18 -10.33 6.46 11.78
C ASP A 18 -11.58 6.22 10.93
N LYS A 19 -11.40 5.68 9.72
CA LYS A 19 -12.51 5.48 8.78
C LYS A 19 -13.48 4.39 9.21
N ILE A 20 -12.98 3.25 9.70
CA ILE A 20 -13.86 2.14 10.09
C ILE A 20 -14.54 2.36 11.44
N LEU A 21 -13.95 3.15 12.34
CA LEU A 21 -14.58 3.48 13.62
C LEU A 21 -15.66 4.56 13.50
N GLN A 22 -15.60 5.42 12.48
CA GLN A 22 -16.63 6.43 12.19
C GLN A 22 -17.85 5.84 11.49
N LYS A 23 -17.65 4.87 10.60
CA LYS A 23 -18.74 4.26 9.82
C LYS A 23 -19.47 3.19 10.63
N LYS A 24 -20.80 3.08 10.41
CA LYS A 24 -21.56 1.91 10.83
C LYS A 24 -21.00 0.69 10.09
N ASN A 25 -20.32 -0.19 10.80
CA ASN A 25 -19.70 -1.38 10.22
C ASN A 25 -20.07 -2.62 11.05
N ASN A 26 -19.95 -3.80 10.45
CA ASN A 26 -20.29 -5.08 11.07
C ASN A 26 -19.11 -5.74 11.80
N PHE A 27 -18.00 -5.00 12.05
CA PHE A 27 -16.89 -5.54 12.81
C PHE A 27 -17.20 -5.56 14.30
N ARG A 28 -17.01 -6.74 14.92
CA ARG A 28 -17.15 -6.93 16.38
C ARG A 28 -15.83 -6.63 17.10
N LYS A 29 -14.70 -7.13 16.53
CA LYS A 29 -13.36 -6.87 17.03
C LYS A 29 -12.49 -6.30 15.89
N ILE A 30 -11.66 -5.31 16.22
CA ILE A 30 -10.70 -4.69 15.33
C ILE A 30 -9.33 -4.77 16.02
N ILE A 31 -8.47 -5.64 15.54
CA ILE A 31 -7.18 -5.95 16.15
C ILE A 31 -6.08 -5.16 15.45
N VAL A 32 -5.36 -4.35 16.22
CA VAL A 32 -4.19 -3.58 15.80
C VAL A 32 -2.96 -4.38 16.17
N PHE A 33 -2.27 -4.94 15.18
CA PHE A 33 -1.05 -5.72 15.37
C PHE A 33 0.18 -4.92 14.92
N SER A 34 1.09 -4.61 15.83
CA SER A 34 2.32 -3.88 15.53
C SER A 34 3.39 -4.07 16.62
N ARG A 35 4.65 -3.75 16.29
CA ARG A 35 5.81 -3.99 17.15
C ARG A 35 6.01 -2.92 18.22
N ASP A 36 5.56 -1.70 17.95
CA ASP A 36 5.88 -0.51 18.72
C ASP A 36 4.79 -0.25 19.76
N GLU A 37 5.11 -0.51 21.03
CA GLU A 37 4.21 -0.32 22.17
C GLU A 37 3.80 1.14 22.33
N TYR A 38 4.76 2.07 22.23
CA TYR A 38 4.50 3.49 22.43
C TYR A 38 3.53 4.03 21.36
N LYS A 39 3.71 3.66 20.11
CA LYS A 39 2.75 4.03 19.06
C LYS A 39 1.38 3.42 19.28
N GLN A 40 1.29 2.20 19.82
CA GLN A 40 -0.01 1.62 20.22
C GLN A 40 -0.64 2.41 21.38
N HIS A 41 0.15 2.83 22.37
CA HIS A 41 -0.33 3.67 23.47
C HIS A 41 -0.90 5.00 22.98
N ILE A 42 -0.17 5.71 22.09
CA ILE A 42 -0.66 6.96 21.48
C ILE A 42 -1.97 6.72 20.72
N LEU A 43 -2.01 5.65 19.95
CA LEU A 43 -3.19 5.31 19.15
C LEU A 43 -4.41 4.96 20.05
N LYS A 44 -4.17 4.23 21.12
CA LYS A 44 -5.18 3.94 22.14
C LYS A 44 -5.74 5.23 22.77
N LYS A 45 -4.86 6.17 23.13
CA LYS A 45 -5.25 7.48 23.68
C LYS A 45 -6.06 8.29 22.64
N LYS A 46 -5.63 8.31 21.38
CA LYS A 46 -6.36 9.00 20.30
C LYS A 46 -7.81 8.54 20.15
N PHE A 47 -8.06 7.24 20.29
CA PHE A 47 -9.40 6.67 20.10
C PHE A 47 -10.20 6.47 21.38
N SER A 48 -9.66 6.76 22.57
CA SER A 48 -10.31 6.49 23.86
C SER A 48 -11.73 7.03 23.97
N ASN A 49 -11.99 8.22 23.41
CA ASN A 49 -13.31 8.86 23.41
C ASN A 49 -14.23 8.43 22.26
N ASN A 50 -13.78 7.51 21.38
CA ASN A 50 -14.62 7.05 20.29
C ASN A 50 -15.64 6.03 20.81
N LYS A 51 -16.92 6.20 20.44
CA LYS A 51 -18.03 5.30 20.84
C LYS A 51 -17.80 3.82 20.51
N ASN A 52 -16.98 3.54 19.49
CA ASN A 52 -16.62 2.20 19.05
C ASN A 52 -15.29 1.71 19.64
N PHE A 53 -14.67 2.45 20.57
CA PHE A 53 -13.37 2.10 21.18
C PHE A 53 -13.37 0.69 21.76
N LYS A 54 -14.47 0.25 22.38
CA LYS A 54 -14.62 -1.10 22.95
C LYS A 54 -14.39 -2.23 21.94
N LYS A 55 -14.44 -1.95 20.63
CA LYS A 55 -14.14 -2.93 19.56
C LYS A 55 -12.64 -3.09 19.30
N LEU A 56 -11.81 -2.09 19.68
CA LEU A 56 -10.39 -2.13 19.47
C LEU A 56 -9.67 -3.10 20.41
N ARG A 57 -8.71 -3.82 19.86
CA ARG A 57 -7.75 -4.64 20.61
C ARG A 57 -6.35 -4.32 20.10
N PHE A 58 -5.47 -4.00 21.01
CA PHE A 58 -4.07 -3.70 20.72
C PHE A 58 -3.24 -4.93 21.03
N PHE A 59 -2.61 -5.47 20.01
CA PHE A 59 -1.85 -6.71 20.10
C PHE A 59 -0.40 -6.44 19.72
N LEU A 60 0.48 -6.46 20.69
CA LEU A 60 1.91 -6.26 20.47
C LEU A 60 2.53 -7.50 19.84
N GLY A 61 3.22 -7.33 18.72
CA GLY A 61 3.90 -8.44 18.03
C GLY A 61 4.53 -8.01 16.71
N ASP A 62 5.40 -8.88 16.22
CA ASP A 62 6.13 -8.75 14.95
C ASP A 62 5.61 -9.79 13.94
N VAL A 63 5.46 -9.43 12.68
CA VAL A 63 5.07 -10.37 11.60
C VAL A 63 6.12 -11.44 11.35
N ARG A 64 7.35 -11.24 11.81
CA ARG A 64 8.44 -12.22 11.76
C ARG A 64 8.29 -13.32 12.81
N ASP A 65 7.55 -13.05 13.87
CA ASP A 65 7.23 -14.01 14.94
C ASP A 65 5.94 -14.75 14.59
N LYS A 66 6.10 -15.96 14.05
CA LYS A 66 5.01 -16.80 13.57
C LYS A 66 4.08 -17.24 14.70
N ASP A 67 4.64 -17.60 15.86
CA ASP A 67 3.85 -18.09 16.99
C ASP A 67 2.99 -16.99 17.58
N ARG A 68 3.56 -15.80 17.76
CA ARG A 68 2.83 -14.62 18.22
C ARG A 68 1.74 -14.21 17.24
N LEU A 69 2.03 -14.28 15.95
CA LEU A 69 1.07 -13.98 14.89
C LEU A 69 -0.08 -14.99 14.88
N ASN A 70 0.21 -16.28 15.03
CA ASN A 70 -0.77 -17.35 15.09
C ASN A 70 -1.76 -17.15 16.24
N ILE A 71 -1.28 -16.74 17.43
CA ILE A 71 -2.15 -16.39 18.56
C ILE A 71 -3.02 -15.16 18.23
N ALA A 72 -2.47 -14.15 17.59
CA ALA A 72 -3.19 -12.92 17.25
C ALA A 72 -4.33 -13.15 16.22
N LEU A 73 -4.20 -14.18 15.39
CA LEU A 73 -5.15 -14.51 14.33
C LEU A 73 -6.31 -15.41 14.79
N ARG A 74 -6.32 -15.89 16.04
CA ARG A 74 -7.45 -16.68 16.57
C ARG A 74 -8.75 -15.88 16.49
N ASP A 75 -9.80 -16.51 15.99
CA ASP A 75 -11.13 -15.88 15.78
C ASP A 75 -11.14 -14.66 14.84
N VAL A 76 -10.14 -14.47 14.01
CA VAL A 76 -10.09 -13.42 12.98
C VAL A 76 -10.75 -13.93 11.70
N ASP A 77 -11.58 -13.10 11.07
CA ASP A 77 -12.19 -13.41 9.77
C ASP A 77 -11.41 -12.79 8.60
N ILE A 78 -10.80 -11.62 8.84
CA ILE A 78 -10.19 -10.78 7.78
C ILE A 78 -8.84 -10.25 8.26
N VAL A 79 -7.85 -10.28 7.38
CA VAL A 79 -6.53 -9.65 7.61
C VAL A 79 -6.27 -8.57 6.57
N ILE A 80 -5.85 -7.40 7.03
CA ILE A 80 -5.22 -6.37 6.20
C ILE A 80 -3.73 -6.36 6.54
N HIS A 81 -2.91 -6.82 5.59
CA HIS A 81 -1.46 -6.86 5.78
C HIS A 81 -0.80 -5.59 5.26
N ALA A 82 -0.57 -4.62 6.18
CA ALA A 82 0.07 -3.35 5.88
C ALA A 82 1.47 -3.19 6.52
N ALA A 83 1.94 -4.19 7.27
CA ALA A 83 3.28 -4.17 7.86
C ALA A 83 4.34 -4.42 6.78
N ALA A 84 5.28 -3.50 6.63
CA ALA A 84 6.44 -3.63 5.76
C ALA A 84 7.54 -2.65 6.17
N LEU A 85 8.79 -2.93 5.81
CA LEU A 85 9.85 -1.95 5.71
C LEU A 85 9.81 -1.36 4.29
N LYS A 86 9.95 -0.02 4.13
CA LYS A 86 9.67 0.65 2.86
C LYS A 86 10.71 1.69 2.41
N GLN A 87 11.70 2.01 3.23
CA GLN A 87 12.71 3.00 2.89
C GLN A 87 13.74 2.41 1.93
N VAL A 88 13.86 2.98 0.71
CA VAL A 88 14.74 2.44 -0.34
C VAL A 88 16.19 2.46 0.09
N ASP A 89 16.68 3.61 0.58
CA ASP A 89 18.08 3.76 1.01
C ASP A 89 18.44 2.77 2.14
N SER A 90 17.54 2.61 3.12
CA SER A 90 17.73 1.68 4.24
C SER A 90 17.73 0.21 3.81
N ALA A 91 17.04 -0.12 2.72
CA ALA A 91 16.97 -1.49 2.21
C ALA A 91 18.33 -1.99 1.75
N GLU A 92 19.09 -1.16 1.05
CA GLU A 92 20.40 -1.51 0.50
C GLU A 92 21.43 -1.79 1.61
N TYR A 93 21.31 -1.14 2.77
CA TYR A 93 22.19 -1.38 3.93
C TYR A 93 21.69 -2.49 4.86
N ASN A 94 20.40 -2.81 4.83
CA ASN A 94 19.80 -3.78 5.75
C ASN A 94 19.02 -4.88 5.00
N PRO A 95 19.62 -5.56 4.01
CA PRO A 95 18.92 -6.46 3.11
C PRO A 95 18.16 -7.58 3.85
N THR A 96 18.81 -8.20 4.83
CA THR A 96 18.25 -9.31 5.61
C THR A 96 16.99 -8.90 6.36
N GLU A 97 16.94 -7.68 6.93
CA GLU A 97 15.77 -7.20 7.67
C GLU A 97 14.57 -6.96 6.73
N TYR A 98 14.83 -6.51 5.50
CA TYR A 98 13.79 -6.36 4.47
C TYR A 98 13.26 -7.71 4.00
N VAL A 99 14.14 -8.68 3.76
CA VAL A 99 13.74 -10.07 3.44
C VAL A 99 12.91 -10.67 4.58
N LYS A 100 13.41 -10.61 5.82
CA LYS A 100 12.70 -11.14 6.99
C LYS A 100 11.32 -10.50 7.18
N THR A 101 11.21 -9.17 7.02
CA THR A 101 9.95 -8.47 7.28
C THR A 101 8.99 -8.58 6.10
N ASN A 102 9.46 -8.30 4.88
CA ASN A 102 8.57 -8.17 3.73
C ASN A 102 8.28 -9.52 3.05
N VAL A 103 9.24 -10.48 3.09
CA VAL A 103 9.08 -11.79 2.45
C VAL A 103 8.65 -12.83 3.48
N ILE A 104 9.50 -13.10 4.50
CA ILE A 104 9.18 -14.12 5.52
C ILE A 104 7.97 -13.70 6.35
N GLY A 105 7.86 -12.40 6.71
CA GLY A 105 6.66 -11.89 7.38
C GLY A 105 5.38 -12.09 6.56
N SER A 106 5.44 -11.93 5.22
CA SER A 106 4.31 -12.24 4.33
C SER A 106 4.00 -13.73 4.29
N GLN A 107 5.02 -14.59 4.25
CA GLN A 107 4.85 -16.04 4.33
C GLN A 107 4.19 -16.45 5.66
N ASN A 108 4.63 -15.89 6.78
CA ASN A 108 4.00 -16.16 8.09
C ASN A 108 2.52 -15.74 8.12
N ILE A 109 2.18 -14.57 7.53
CA ILE A 109 0.78 -14.14 7.40
C ILE A 109 -0.04 -15.18 6.62
N ILE A 110 0.47 -15.68 5.51
CA ILE A 110 -0.21 -16.69 4.68
C ILE A 110 -0.43 -17.97 5.48
N GLU A 111 0.63 -18.54 6.04
CA GLU A 111 0.58 -19.80 6.77
C GLU A 111 -0.33 -19.73 8.00
N CYS A 112 -0.18 -18.69 8.83
CA CYS A 112 -1.04 -18.50 9.99
C CYS A 112 -2.50 -18.21 9.59
N SER A 113 -2.73 -17.55 8.44
CA SER A 113 -4.08 -17.31 7.92
C SER A 113 -4.74 -18.62 7.49
N ILE A 114 -3.99 -19.52 6.86
CA ILE A 114 -4.50 -20.85 6.50
C ILE A 114 -4.81 -21.68 7.75
N GLN A 115 -3.89 -21.70 8.73
CA GLN A 115 -4.04 -22.43 9.99
C GLN A 115 -5.25 -21.95 10.84
N ASN A 116 -5.62 -20.68 10.72
CA ASN A 116 -6.75 -20.08 11.46
C ASN A 116 -8.01 -19.87 10.60
N ASP A 117 -8.12 -20.50 9.44
CA ASP A 117 -9.29 -20.41 8.54
C ASP A 117 -9.73 -18.98 8.22
N ILE A 118 -8.76 -18.06 8.05
CA ILE A 118 -9.02 -16.66 7.70
C ILE A 118 -9.71 -16.60 6.35
N LYS A 119 -10.89 -16.00 6.29
CA LYS A 119 -11.71 -15.96 5.08
C LYS A 119 -11.05 -15.11 3.98
N LYS A 120 -10.42 -13.99 4.35
CA LYS A 120 -9.88 -13.06 3.38
C LYS A 120 -8.66 -12.30 3.91
N VAL A 121 -7.62 -12.24 3.09
CA VAL A 121 -6.40 -11.45 3.33
C VAL A 121 -6.20 -10.47 2.18
N ILE A 122 -6.05 -9.19 2.48
CA ILE A 122 -5.65 -8.15 1.53
C ILE A 122 -4.26 -7.65 1.92
N ALA A 123 -3.28 -7.88 1.06
CA ALA A 123 -1.92 -7.39 1.26
C ALA A 123 -1.70 -6.08 0.51
N LEU A 124 -1.05 -5.10 1.17
CA LEU A 124 -0.70 -3.83 0.55
C LEU A 124 0.65 -3.95 -0.16
N SER A 125 0.71 -3.46 -1.39
CA SER A 125 1.90 -3.43 -2.23
C SER A 125 2.19 -2.03 -2.76
N THR A 126 3.12 -1.91 -3.69
CA THR A 126 3.68 -0.64 -4.18
C THR A 126 3.99 -0.71 -5.67
N ASP A 127 4.03 0.44 -6.35
CA ASP A 127 4.55 0.60 -7.71
C ASP A 127 6.00 0.09 -7.87
N LYS A 128 6.78 0.10 -6.79
CA LYS A 128 8.17 -0.40 -6.79
C LYS A 128 8.28 -1.92 -6.92
N ALA A 129 7.18 -2.66 -6.70
CA ALA A 129 7.10 -4.09 -6.95
C ALA A 129 6.96 -4.43 -8.44
N SER A 130 6.53 -3.47 -9.29
CA SER A 130 6.54 -3.63 -10.75
C SER A 130 7.94 -3.32 -11.28
N SER A 131 8.55 -4.25 -12.03
CA SER A 131 9.90 -4.12 -12.60
C SER A 131 10.91 -3.52 -11.59
N PRO A 132 11.19 -4.18 -10.45
CA PRO A 132 11.97 -3.62 -9.36
C PRO A 132 13.44 -3.38 -9.75
N ILE A 133 14.01 -2.24 -9.31
CA ILE A 133 15.42 -1.89 -9.48
C ILE A 133 16.15 -1.71 -8.14
N ASN A 134 15.46 -1.94 -7.02
CA ASN A 134 16.00 -1.84 -5.66
C ASN A 134 15.46 -3.00 -4.81
N LEU A 135 16.14 -3.24 -3.70
CA LEU A 135 15.80 -4.36 -2.80
C LEU A 135 14.40 -4.25 -2.22
N TYR A 136 13.96 -3.05 -1.82
CA TYR A 136 12.60 -2.84 -1.33
C TYR A 136 11.56 -3.33 -2.35
N GLY A 137 11.68 -2.88 -3.61
CA GLY A 137 10.80 -3.31 -4.70
C GLY A 137 10.85 -4.82 -4.92
N ALA A 138 12.06 -5.43 -4.93
CA ALA A 138 12.25 -6.87 -5.08
C ALA A 138 11.56 -7.66 -3.96
N THR A 139 11.71 -7.25 -2.70
CA THR A 139 11.04 -7.92 -1.57
C THR A 139 9.51 -7.77 -1.65
N LYS A 140 8.99 -6.66 -2.15
CA LYS A 140 7.54 -6.47 -2.35
C LYS A 140 7.02 -7.28 -3.53
N LEU A 141 7.80 -7.43 -4.61
CA LEU A 141 7.46 -8.35 -5.69
C LEU A 141 7.38 -9.80 -5.19
N CYS A 142 8.36 -10.25 -4.38
CA CYS A 142 8.31 -11.57 -3.74
C CYS A 142 7.03 -11.74 -2.91
N SER A 143 6.71 -10.74 -2.07
CA SER A 143 5.47 -10.73 -1.27
C SER A 143 4.22 -10.84 -2.16
N ASP A 144 4.11 -10.06 -3.24
CA ASP A 144 2.99 -10.13 -4.19
C ASP A 144 2.83 -11.55 -4.76
N LYS A 145 3.94 -12.17 -5.19
CA LYS A 145 3.95 -13.54 -5.72
C LYS A 145 3.52 -14.58 -4.69
N LEU A 146 3.97 -14.45 -3.43
CA LEU A 146 3.57 -15.34 -2.34
C LEU A 146 2.04 -15.28 -2.10
N PHE A 147 1.46 -14.08 -1.99
CA PHE A 147 0.01 -13.93 -1.79
C PHE A 147 -0.81 -14.43 -2.98
N VAL A 148 -0.36 -14.19 -4.21
CA VAL A 148 -1.01 -14.73 -5.41
C VAL A 148 -0.95 -16.27 -5.40
N ALA A 149 0.24 -16.84 -5.16
CA ALA A 149 0.47 -18.29 -5.15
C ALA A 149 -0.30 -19.00 -4.04
N ALA A 150 -0.49 -18.37 -2.87
CA ALA A 150 -1.21 -18.94 -1.75
C ALA A 150 -2.61 -19.45 -2.11
N ASN A 151 -3.27 -18.84 -3.09
CA ASN A 151 -4.59 -19.25 -3.53
C ASN A 151 -4.63 -20.61 -4.26
N PHE A 152 -3.48 -21.20 -4.62
CA PHE A 152 -3.44 -22.53 -5.26
C PHE A 152 -3.48 -23.68 -4.26
N TYR A 153 -3.08 -23.42 -3.01
CA TYR A 153 -2.97 -24.45 -1.98
C TYR A 153 -3.73 -24.15 -0.68
N SER A 154 -4.35 -22.97 -0.57
CA SER A 154 -5.01 -22.52 0.68
C SER A 154 -6.47 -22.94 0.84
N GLY A 155 -7.02 -23.72 -0.08
CA GLY A 155 -8.40 -24.17 0.02
C GLY A 155 -9.43 -23.05 -0.11
N LYS A 156 -10.11 -22.68 1.00
CA LYS A 156 -11.19 -21.68 1.03
C LYS A 156 -10.70 -20.23 1.26
N ASN A 157 -9.46 -20.06 1.66
CA ASN A 157 -8.91 -18.74 1.96
C ASN A 157 -8.75 -17.91 0.67
N ILE A 158 -9.00 -16.61 0.76
CA ILE A 158 -8.89 -15.67 -0.34
C ILE A 158 -7.74 -14.71 -0.04
N PHE A 159 -6.70 -14.74 -0.88
CA PHE A 159 -5.57 -13.82 -0.80
C PHE A 159 -5.55 -12.93 -2.03
N SER A 160 -5.53 -11.62 -1.86
CA SER A 160 -5.43 -10.65 -2.95
C SER A 160 -4.49 -9.51 -2.54
N VAL A 161 -3.93 -8.85 -3.55
CA VAL A 161 -2.97 -7.75 -3.38
C VAL A 161 -3.58 -6.45 -3.87
N VAL A 162 -3.25 -5.36 -3.20
CA VAL A 162 -3.55 -3.99 -3.64
C VAL A 162 -2.23 -3.29 -3.90
N ARG A 163 -1.96 -2.95 -5.16
CA ARG A 163 -0.74 -2.28 -5.61
C ARG A 163 -1.07 -0.85 -6.02
N TYR A 164 -0.50 0.13 -5.33
CA TYR A 164 -0.70 1.55 -5.63
C TYR A 164 0.61 2.34 -5.50
N GLY A 165 0.60 3.57 -6.01
CA GLY A 165 1.77 4.45 -6.04
C GLY A 165 2.04 5.16 -4.71
N ASN A 166 2.67 6.33 -4.80
CA ASN A 166 3.01 7.13 -3.64
C ASN A 166 1.75 7.63 -2.93
N VAL A 167 1.63 7.33 -1.64
CA VAL A 167 0.56 7.85 -0.79
C VAL A 167 0.93 9.27 -0.36
N PHE A 168 0.12 10.24 -0.78
CA PHE A 168 0.34 11.66 -0.49
C PHE A 168 0.39 11.92 1.03
N GLY A 169 1.39 12.68 1.48
CA GLY A 169 1.54 13.06 2.89
C GLY A 169 1.92 11.93 3.85
N SER A 170 2.15 10.68 3.38
CA SER A 170 2.57 9.59 4.25
C SER A 170 3.99 9.80 4.77
N ARG A 171 4.30 9.25 5.95
CA ARG A 171 5.61 9.34 6.59
C ARG A 171 6.74 8.85 5.67
N GLY A 172 7.83 9.62 5.59
CA GLY A 172 8.99 9.39 4.74
C GLY A 172 8.74 9.70 3.26
N SER A 173 7.64 10.39 2.92
CA SER A 173 7.34 10.80 1.54
C SER A 173 8.06 12.11 1.16
N VAL A 174 8.21 12.35 -0.15
CA VAL A 174 8.73 13.61 -0.68
C VAL A 174 7.87 14.81 -0.26
N VAL A 175 6.58 14.60 -0.05
CA VAL A 175 5.63 15.61 0.44
C VAL A 175 6.01 16.08 1.83
N GLU A 176 6.32 15.16 2.76
CA GLU A 176 6.84 15.48 4.09
C GLU A 176 8.16 16.27 4.01
N VAL A 177 9.10 15.81 3.17
CA VAL A 177 10.39 16.50 2.98
C VAL A 177 10.19 17.94 2.50
N PHE A 178 9.29 18.17 1.55
CA PHE A 178 9.01 19.51 1.04
C PHE A 178 8.24 20.36 2.04
N ASN A 179 7.29 19.79 2.78
CA ASN A 179 6.58 20.49 3.85
C ASN A 179 7.54 21.00 4.92
N ASN A 180 8.51 20.19 5.34
CA ASN A 180 9.53 20.59 6.30
C ASN A 180 10.53 21.64 5.74
N ARG A 181 10.49 21.89 4.43
CA ARG A 181 11.36 22.83 3.72
C ARG A 181 10.59 23.99 3.05
N LYS A 182 9.29 24.12 3.26
CA LYS A 182 8.47 25.15 2.59
C LYS A 182 8.93 26.58 2.81
N ASN A 183 9.58 26.87 3.94
CA ASN A 183 10.10 28.19 4.28
C ASN A 183 11.57 28.36 3.87
N LYS A 184 12.19 27.39 3.19
CA LYS A 184 13.58 27.48 2.73
C LYS A 184 13.64 28.12 1.35
N LYS A 185 14.66 28.97 1.13
CA LYS A 185 14.91 29.61 -0.17
C LYS A 185 15.30 28.61 -1.27
N ILE A 186 15.70 27.38 -0.91
CA ILE A 186 16.16 26.35 -1.84
C ILE A 186 15.43 25.04 -1.56
N ILE A 187 14.83 24.44 -2.60
CA ILE A 187 14.26 23.10 -2.58
C ILE A 187 15.13 22.21 -3.49
N SER A 188 15.65 21.12 -2.93
CA SER A 188 16.42 20.14 -3.69
C SER A 188 15.50 19.06 -4.26
N ILE A 189 15.62 18.80 -5.57
CA ILE A 189 14.95 17.70 -6.26
C ILE A 189 15.97 16.85 -7.01
N THR A 190 15.68 15.59 -7.22
CA THR A 190 16.60 14.63 -7.83
C THR A 190 16.75 14.86 -9.33
N ASP A 191 15.63 14.91 -10.05
CA ASP A 191 15.62 15.13 -11.49
C ASP A 191 14.36 15.90 -11.92
N LYS A 192 14.47 16.74 -12.97
CA LYS A 192 13.36 17.55 -13.50
C LYS A 192 12.27 16.75 -14.20
N SER A 193 12.64 15.59 -14.77
CA SER A 193 11.72 14.72 -15.52
C SER A 193 11.00 13.70 -14.64
N MET A 194 11.35 13.63 -13.34
CA MET A 194 10.84 12.63 -12.42
C MET A 194 9.34 12.79 -12.18
N THR A 195 8.62 11.68 -12.34
CA THR A 195 7.17 11.62 -12.11
C THR A 195 6.81 10.57 -11.06
N ARG A 196 5.68 10.75 -10.40
CA ARG A 196 5.15 9.80 -9.42
C ARG A 196 3.63 9.68 -9.56
N PHE A 197 3.10 8.50 -9.32
CA PHE A 197 1.68 8.32 -9.11
C PHE A 197 1.24 8.96 -7.80
N ASN A 198 0.02 9.46 -7.74
CA ASN A 198 -0.57 10.05 -6.54
C ASN A 198 -1.81 9.31 -6.11
N ILE A 199 -1.85 8.92 -4.84
CA ILE A 199 -3.06 8.43 -4.18
C ILE A 199 -3.13 9.04 -2.78
N THR A 200 -4.32 9.44 -2.34
CA THR A 200 -4.53 9.87 -0.95
C THR A 200 -4.71 8.67 -0.03
N LEU A 201 -4.51 8.87 1.29
CA LEU A 201 -4.82 7.84 2.28
C LEU A 201 -6.29 7.41 2.22
N ASN A 202 -7.20 8.35 2.01
CA ASN A 202 -8.63 8.05 1.89
C ASN A 202 -8.94 7.15 0.69
N GLU A 203 -8.39 7.46 -0.49
CA GLU A 203 -8.57 6.65 -1.70
C GLU A 203 -7.96 5.26 -1.54
N SER A 204 -6.77 5.15 -0.90
CA SER A 204 -6.14 3.85 -0.65
C SER A 204 -6.99 2.95 0.26
N ILE A 205 -7.62 3.52 1.28
CA ILE A 205 -8.52 2.80 2.18
C ILE A 205 -9.81 2.40 1.45
N ASP A 206 -10.40 3.29 0.65
CA ASP A 206 -11.59 2.97 -0.14
C ASP A 206 -11.33 1.83 -1.12
N MET A 207 -10.14 1.80 -1.73
CA MET A 207 -9.71 0.70 -2.57
C MET A 207 -9.62 -0.62 -1.79
N VAL A 208 -8.99 -0.63 -0.61
CA VAL A 208 -8.90 -1.84 0.23
C VAL A 208 -10.28 -2.33 0.65
N LEU A 209 -11.16 -1.42 1.07
CA LEU A 209 -12.55 -1.77 1.43
C LEU A 209 -13.35 -2.30 0.23
N TRP A 210 -13.09 -1.78 -0.97
CA TRP A 210 -13.68 -2.30 -2.20
C TRP A 210 -13.13 -3.70 -2.52
N CYS A 211 -11.82 -3.91 -2.41
CA CYS A 211 -11.19 -5.21 -2.63
C CYS A 211 -11.72 -6.28 -1.65
N LEU A 212 -11.95 -5.92 -0.39
CA LEU A 212 -12.58 -6.84 0.58
C LEU A 212 -13.93 -7.37 0.11
N LYS A 213 -14.69 -6.59 -0.64
CA LYS A 213 -16.01 -7.00 -1.15
C LYS A 213 -15.92 -7.75 -2.47
N ASN A 214 -14.95 -7.39 -3.33
CA ASN A 214 -14.95 -7.77 -4.75
C ASN A 214 -13.84 -8.76 -5.15
N SER A 215 -12.92 -9.14 -4.25
CA SER A 215 -11.86 -10.09 -4.56
C SER A 215 -12.34 -11.54 -4.48
N TYR A 216 -11.82 -12.35 -5.38
CA TYR A 216 -12.07 -13.80 -5.49
C TYR A 216 -10.81 -14.64 -5.20
N GLY A 217 -9.64 -13.99 -5.06
CA GLY A 217 -8.36 -14.60 -4.71
C GLY A 217 -7.38 -14.73 -5.89
N GLY A 218 -6.18 -14.18 -5.71
CA GLY A 218 -5.10 -14.19 -6.69
C GLY A 218 -4.98 -12.91 -7.52
N GLU A 219 -5.91 -11.96 -7.38
CA GLU A 219 -5.83 -10.70 -8.09
C GLU A 219 -4.80 -9.76 -7.45
N ILE A 220 -4.09 -9.01 -8.30
CA ILE A 220 -3.39 -7.78 -7.91
C ILE A 220 -4.21 -6.62 -8.45
N PHE A 221 -4.91 -5.91 -7.57
CA PHE A 221 -5.70 -4.75 -7.93
C PHE A 221 -4.82 -3.49 -8.01
N VAL A 222 -5.03 -2.69 -9.05
CA VAL A 222 -4.29 -1.45 -9.33
C VAL A 222 -5.28 -0.31 -9.55
N PRO A 223 -5.19 0.82 -8.83
CA PRO A 223 -6.09 1.95 -9.01
C PRO A 223 -5.72 2.76 -10.26
N LYS A 224 -6.73 3.32 -10.93
CA LYS A 224 -6.54 4.35 -11.95
C LYS A 224 -6.42 5.70 -11.24
N ILE A 225 -5.20 6.17 -11.09
CA ILE A 225 -4.84 7.39 -10.34
C ILE A 225 -4.02 8.34 -11.20
N LYS A 226 -4.09 9.63 -10.90
CA LYS A 226 -3.29 10.65 -11.57
C LYS A 226 -1.83 10.59 -11.14
N SER A 227 -0.96 11.21 -11.93
CA SER A 227 0.46 11.40 -11.62
C SER A 227 0.76 12.88 -11.32
N TYR A 228 1.93 13.14 -10.79
CA TYR A 228 2.48 14.49 -10.68
C TYR A 228 3.97 14.49 -11.04
N LYS A 229 4.46 15.64 -11.52
CA LYS A 229 5.88 15.89 -11.68
C LYS A 229 6.47 16.37 -10.36
N ILE A 230 7.62 15.86 -9.97
CA ILE A 230 8.28 16.28 -8.71
C ILE A 230 8.56 17.79 -8.71
N LEU A 231 8.90 18.35 -9.88
CA LEU A 231 9.09 19.80 -10.04
C LEU A 231 7.80 20.59 -9.72
N ASP A 232 6.65 20.14 -10.22
CA ASP A 232 5.37 20.82 -9.99
C ASP A 232 4.94 20.73 -8.52
N LEU A 233 5.23 19.59 -7.87
CA LEU A 233 5.01 19.45 -6.43
C LEU A 233 5.91 20.42 -5.64
N ALA A 234 7.19 20.57 -5.99
CA ALA A 234 8.07 21.52 -5.33
C ALA A 234 7.56 22.97 -5.46
N ARG A 235 7.09 23.36 -6.65
CA ARG A 235 6.47 24.67 -6.91
C ARG A 235 5.14 24.87 -6.17
N ALA A 236 4.37 23.82 -5.96
CA ALA A 236 3.14 23.90 -5.18
C ALA A 236 3.41 24.23 -3.71
N PHE A 237 4.54 23.77 -3.15
CA PHE A 237 4.98 24.12 -1.78
C PHE A 237 5.58 25.53 -1.70
N SER A 238 6.35 25.95 -2.68
CA SER A 238 6.99 27.26 -2.70
C SER A 238 7.26 27.71 -4.15
N ASN A 239 6.50 28.69 -4.60
CA ASN A 239 6.59 29.20 -5.96
C ASN A 239 7.95 29.90 -6.23
N ASP A 240 8.47 30.58 -5.20
CA ASP A 240 9.66 31.44 -5.30
C ASP A 240 10.97 30.73 -4.90
N ALA A 241 10.88 29.48 -4.44
CA ALA A 241 12.06 28.73 -4.04
C ALA A 241 12.95 28.42 -5.27
N LYS A 242 14.25 28.64 -5.11
CA LYS A 242 15.24 28.20 -6.10
C LYS A 242 15.31 26.67 -6.08
N ILE A 243 15.11 26.06 -7.24
CA ILE A 243 15.22 24.60 -7.39
C ILE A 243 16.70 24.23 -7.62
N LYS A 244 17.19 23.30 -6.79
CA LYS A 244 18.52 22.69 -6.95
C LYS A 244 18.37 21.24 -7.37
N PHE A 245 18.93 20.85 -8.50
CA PHE A 245 19.01 19.46 -8.94
C PHE A 245 20.19 18.78 -8.26
N ILE A 246 19.95 17.61 -7.64
CA ILE A 246 20.97 16.88 -6.86
C ILE A 246 21.37 15.53 -7.46
N GLY A 247 20.76 15.15 -8.60
CA GLY A 247 20.99 13.86 -9.25
C GLY A 247 20.12 12.74 -8.70
N ILE A 248 20.01 11.66 -9.47
CA ILE A 248 19.22 10.47 -9.13
C ILE A 248 19.96 9.66 -8.07
N ARG A 249 19.24 9.18 -7.06
CA ARG A 249 19.82 8.33 -6.02
C ARG A 249 19.90 6.88 -6.50
N PRO A 250 20.83 6.06 -5.97
CA PRO A 250 20.83 4.62 -6.22
C PRO A 250 19.48 3.99 -5.92
N GLY A 251 19.00 3.13 -6.80
CA GLY A 251 17.71 2.45 -6.65
C GLY A 251 16.45 3.32 -6.87
N GLU A 252 16.60 4.57 -7.31
CA GLU A 252 15.48 5.47 -7.58
C GLU A 252 15.13 5.49 -9.08
N LYS A 253 13.85 5.27 -9.41
CA LYS A 253 13.33 5.39 -10.79
C LYS A 253 13.01 6.83 -11.15
N ILE A 254 13.24 7.23 -12.40
CA ILE A 254 12.71 8.49 -12.93
C ILE A 254 11.18 8.43 -12.95
N ASN A 255 10.63 7.38 -13.53
CA ASN A 255 9.20 7.17 -13.62
C ASN A 255 8.82 5.83 -12.94
N GLU A 256 7.70 5.80 -12.26
CA GLU A 256 7.19 4.60 -11.62
C GLU A 256 6.24 3.84 -12.56
N GLU A 257 6.11 2.53 -12.32
CA GLU A 257 5.26 1.64 -13.09
C GLU A 257 4.35 0.85 -12.15
N LEU A 258 3.05 0.81 -12.43
CA LEU A 258 2.06 0.04 -11.69
C LEU A 258 1.68 -1.26 -12.39
N ILE A 259 1.71 -1.28 -13.73
CA ILE A 259 1.46 -2.47 -14.55
C ILE A 259 2.53 -2.53 -15.63
N SER A 260 3.32 -3.59 -15.63
CA SER A 260 4.34 -3.83 -16.63
C SER A 260 3.75 -4.37 -17.95
N LYS A 261 4.51 -4.22 -19.05
CA LYS A 261 4.11 -4.80 -20.35
C LYS A 261 3.87 -6.31 -20.27
N SER A 262 4.64 -7.04 -19.47
CA SER A 262 4.46 -8.48 -19.28
C SER A 262 3.15 -8.81 -18.56
N GLU A 263 2.74 -8.00 -17.59
CA GLU A 263 1.49 -8.17 -16.84
C GLU A 263 0.24 -7.78 -17.67
N SER A 264 0.41 -7.04 -18.77
CA SER A 264 -0.72 -6.64 -19.63
C SER A 264 -1.52 -7.82 -20.18
N ARG A 265 -0.87 -8.97 -20.40
CA ARG A 265 -1.50 -10.18 -20.95
C ARG A 265 -2.65 -10.70 -20.08
N THR A 266 -2.55 -10.51 -18.76
CA THR A 266 -3.51 -10.98 -17.76
C THR A 266 -4.26 -9.84 -17.08
N THR A 267 -4.04 -8.60 -17.51
CA THR A 267 -4.69 -7.42 -16.93
C THR A 267 -6.05 -7.16 -17.57
N ILE A 268 -7.03 -6.92 -16.71
CA ILE A 268 -8.40 -6.55 -17.09
C ILE A 268 -8.76 -5.18 -16.52
N ASP A 269 -9.68 -4.51 -17.21
CA ASP A 269 -10.23 -3.21 -16.83
C ASP A 269 -11.56 -3.40 -16.08
N LEU A 270 -11.61 -2.94 -14.82
CA LEU A 270 -12.78 -2.97 -13.95
C LEU A 270 -13.44 -1.58 -13.80
N GLY A 271 -13.13 -0.63 -14.68
CA GLY A 271 -13.60 0.75 -14.59
C GLY A 271 -12.67 1.60 -13.72
N LYS A 272 -12.94 1.71 -12.44
CA LYS A 272 -12.12 2.48 -11.48
C LYS A 272 -10.75 1.83 -11.18
N TYR A 273 -10.64 0.51 -11.36
CA TYR A 273 -9.44 -0.27 -11.06
C TYR A 273 -9.05 -1.14 -12.25
N TYR A 274 -7.78 -1.51 -12.32
CA TYR A 274 -7.32 -2.67 -13.07
C TYR A 274 -7.18 -3.87 -12.13
N ALA A 275 -7.24 -5.09 -12.68
CA ALA A 275 -6.86 -6.30 -11.96
C ALA A 275 -5.91 -7.11 -12.83
N ILE A 276 -4.73 -7.43 -12.30
CA ILE A 276 -3.78 -8.37 -12.87
C ILE A 276 -4.15 -9.75 -12.33
N LEU A 277 -4.51 -10.67 -13.21
CA LEU A 277 -4.94 -12.02 -12.85
C LEU A 277 -3.77 -13.00 -12.94
N PRO A 278 -3.75 -14.07 -12.11
CA PRO A 278 -2.80 -15.16 -12.28
C PRO A 278 -3.07 -15.94 -13.56
N ASP A 279 -2.02 -16.34 -14.27
CA ASP A 279 -2.14 -17.04 -15.58
C ASP A 279 -2.91 -18.36 -15.51
N SER A 280 -2.84 -19.07 -14.39
CA SER A 280 -3.24 -20.48 -14.26
C SER A 280 -4.62 -20.73 -13.64
N LYS A 281 -5.37 -19.69 -13.22
CA LYS A 281 -6.70 -19.88 -12.60
C LYS A 281 -7.85 -19.73 -13.60
N ASN A 282 -8.31 -20.83 -14.17
CA ASN A 282 -9.52 -20.86 -15.03
C ASN A 282 -10.77 -20.32 -14.30
N PHE A 283 -10.88 -20.51 -12.99
CA PHE A 283 -11.97 -19.97 -12.17
C PHE A 283 -12.06 -18.44 -12.26
N LEU A 284 -10.93 -17.73 -12.13
CA LEU A 284 -10.91 -16.27 -12.25
C LEU A 284 -11.21 -15.81 -13.68
N LYS A 285 -10.74 -16.55 -14.68
CA LYS A 285 -11.09 -16.27 -16.08
C LYS A 285 -12.61 -16.30 -16.28
N ASN A 286 -13.32 -17.24 -15.67
CA ASN A 286 -14.78 -17.32 -15.74
C ASN A 286 -15.47 -16.16 -14.99
N LYS A 287 -14.99 -15.81 -13.79
CA LYS A 287 -15.53 -14.68 -13.00
C LYS A 287 -15.39 -13.34 -13.72
N TYR A 288 -14.33 -13.17 -14.48
CA TYR A 288 -14.03 -11.94 -15.21
C TYR A 288 -14.22 -12.04 -16.74
N LYS A 289 -14.92 -13.09 -17.22
CA LYS A 289 -15.12 -13.38 -18.66
C LYS A 289 -15.63 -12.18 -19.47
N ASN A 290 -16.54 -11.40 -18.88
CA ASN A 290 -17.17 -10.27 -19.55
C ASN A 290 -16.43 -8.94 -19.31
N LYS A 291 -15.23 -8.95 -18.71
CA LYS A 291 -14.46 -7.73 -18.45
C LYS A 291 -13.50 -7.46 -19.61
N LYS A 292 -13.34 -6.16 -19.93
CA LYS A 292 -12.44 -5.72 -21.01
C LYS A 292 -10.99 -5.98 -20.62
N LYS A 293 -10.24 -6.63 -21.50
CA LYS A 293 -8.78 -6.73 -21.36
C LYS A 293 -8.13 -5.42 -21.77
N VAL A 294 -6.99 -5.10 -21.15
CA VAL A 294 -6.16 -3.99 -21.63
C VAL A 294 -5.52 -4.33 -22.98
N PRO A 295 -5.09 -3.34 -23.79
CA PRO A 295 -4.38 -3.60 -25.05
C PRO A 295 -3.12 -4.44 -24.85
N LYS A 296 -2.72 -5.20 -25.87
CA LYS A 296 -1.42 -5.88 -25.89
C LYS A 296 -0.29 -4.84 -25.70
N ASN A 297 0.73 -5.19 -24.93
CA ASN A 297 1.86 -4.32 -24.60
C ASN A 297 1.47 -3.04 -23.82
N PHE A 298 0.28 -2.99 -23.25
CA PHE A 298 -0.09 -1.91 -22.33
C PHE A 298 0.87 -1.87 -21.15
N SER A 299 1.29 -0.67 -20.77
CA SER A 299 1.99 -0.42 -19.52
C SER A 299 1.35 0.78 -18.84
N TYR A 300 1.25 0.73 -17.52
CA TYR A 300 0.71 1.82 -16.74
C TYR A 300 1.84 2.49 -15.96
N THR A 301 2.36 3.58 -16.53
CA THR A 301 3.54 4.30 -16.05
C THR A 301 3.19 5.73 -15.68
N SER A 302 3.90 6.30 -14.73
CA SER A 302 3.59 7.63 -14.17
C SER A 302 3.86 8.79 -15.13
N ASP A 303 4.72 8.61 -16.15
CA ASP A 303 5.03 9.61 -17.18
C ASP A 303 3.99 9.65 -18.31
N LYS A 304 3.32 8.51 -18.58
CA LYS A 304 2.30 8.38 -19.64
C LYS A 304 0.90 8.34 -19.04
N ASN A 305 0.59 9.32 -18.21
CA ASN A 305 -0.65 9.37 -17.45
C ASN A 305 -1.21 10.81 -17.41
N SER A 306 -2.44 10.97 -16.93
CA SER A 306 -2.96 12.30 -16.62
C SER A 306 -2.27 12.89 -15.40
N PHE A 307 -1.91 14.17 -15.48
CA PHE A 307 -1.19 14.85 -14.41
C PHE A 307 -2.10 15.72 -13.55
N LEU A 308 -1.74 15.83 -12.27
CA LEU A 308 -2.24 16.88 -11.40
C LEU A 308 -1.58 18.21 -11.78
N SER A 309 -2.37 19.27 -11.84
CA SER A 309 -1.87 20.64 -11.99
C SER A 309 -1.23 21.14 -10.68
N ILE A 310 -0.47 22.23 -10.76
CA ILE A 310 0.07 22.91 -9.55
C ILE A 310 -1.07 23.35 -8.62
N SER A 311 -2.23 23.77 -9.17
CA SER A 311 -3.42 24.11 -8.38
C SER A 311 -3.95 22.88 -7.65
N ASP A 312 -4.14 21.73 -8.34
CA ASP A 312 -4.59 20.49 -7.71
C ASP A 312 -3.64 20.07 -6.57
N LEU A 313 -2.33 20.24 -6.77
CA LEU A 313 -1.32 19.91 -5.76
C LEU A 313 -1.38 20.85 -4.54
N LYS A 314 -1.64 22.16 -4.75
CA LYS A 314 -1.86 23.11 -3.66
C LYS A 314 -3.09 22.75 -2.85
N ASP A 315 -4.16 22.33 -3.51
CA ASP A 315 -5.40 21.90 -2.85
C ASP A 315 -5.17 20.62 -2.03
N LEU A 316 -4.40 19.66 -2.55
CA LEU A 316 -4.01 18.47 -1.79
C LEU A 316 -3.16 18.81 -0.56
N ILE A 317 -2.17 19.73 -0.71
CA ILE A 317 -1.33 20.18 0.42
C ILE A 317 -2.17 20.84 1.52
N LYS A 318 -3.21 21.57 1.14
CA LYS A 318 -4.11 22.24 2.09
C LYS A 318 -5.08 21.30 2.79
N ASN A 319 -5.59 20.28 2.06
CA ASN A 319 -6.70 19.45 2.52
C ASN A 319 -6.27 18.09 3.10
N GLU A 320 -5.09 17.58 2.73
CA GLU A 320 -4.60 16.31 3.23
C GLU A 320 -3.67 16.50 4.43
N GLU A 321 -3.81 15.61 5.41
CA GLU A 321 -2.93 15.58 6.58
C GLU A 321 -1.53 15.10 6.15
N ILE A 322 -0.51 15.96 6.34
CA ILE A 322 0.89 15.60 6.10
C ILE A 322 1.47 15.10 7.43
N GLU A 323 1.79 13.80 7.48
CA GLU A 323 2.44 13.22 8.67
C GLU A 323 3.89 13.75 8.78
N THR A 324 4.25 14.20 9.98
CA THR A 324 5.59 14.63 10.37
C THR A 324 6.21 13.64 11.35
#